data_cd96157cd4077c5e96859b4187475dde
#
_entry.id   cd96157cd4077c5e96859b4187475dde
#
_cell.length_a   1.000
_cell.length_b   1.000
_cell.length_c   1.000
_cell.angle_alpha   90.00
_cell.angle_beta   90.00
_cell.angle_gamma   90.00
#
_symmetry.space_group_name_H-M   'P 1'
#
loop_
_entity.id
_entity.type
_entity.pdbx_description
1 polymer ?
#
loop_
_entity_poly.entity_id
_entity_poly.type
_entity_poly.pdbx_seq_one_letter_code
_entity_poly.pdbx_strand_id
1 'polypeptide(L)'
;MHTSDQILKLVNDTLDNLAYDRKPSSLYEPIRYVLSLGGKRIRPVLMLLAYNLFKDDPESIIMPACGLETYHNYTLLHDDLMDNADLRRGHETVHRRWDANTAILSGDSMLVLAYQRIAQCDKAKLAEVLALFTETALEIGEGQQYDMDFEHRNDVSEEEYIEMIRLKTSVLLACALKIGAVLGGASAEDADNLYRFGEQIGLAFQLQDDYLDVYGDTKVFGKAIGGDITSNKKTYMLINAFNCANDEQRAELMRWVEATEFDRAEKVAAVTRLYNEIGIDRLAQQKIEYFFAESRKYLAKVSVAEERKAELAAYAERMMKRKY
;
A
#
# COMPACT_ATOMS: atom_id res chain seq x y z
N MET A 1 -12.33 -1.45 24.04
CA MET A 1 -11.62 -1.18 22.75
C MET A 1 -10.19 -1.71 22.82
N HIS A 2 -9.72 -2.34 21.75
CA HIS A 2 -8.34 -2.83 21.64
C HIS A 2 -7.44 -1.72 21.10
N THR A 3 -6.18 -1.70 21.56
CA THR A 3 -5.14 -0.82 20.96
C THR A 3 -4.64 -1.42 19.64
N SER A 4 -4.04 -0.60 18.79
CA SER A 4 -3.43 -1.07 17.54
C SER A 4 -2.33 -2.13 17.76
N ASP A 5 -1.59 -2.07 18.87
CA ASP A 5 -0.57 -3.07 19.20
C ASP A 5 -1.21 -4.42 19.58
N GLN A 6 -2.31 -4.39 20.33
CA GLN A 6 -3.09 -5.62 20.65
C GLN A 6 -3.68 -6.23 19.38
N ILE A 7 -4.20 -5.39 18.48
CA ILE A 7 -4.75 -5.81 17.18
C ILE A 7 -3.64 -6.39 16.30
N LEU A 8 -2.49 -5.73 16.22
CA LEU A 8 -1.34 -6.21 15.45
C LEU A 8 -0.87 -7.59 15.93
N LYS A 9 -0.79 -7.76 17.27
CA LYS A 9 -0.46 -9.06 17.86
C LYS A 9 -1.49 -10.12 17.48
N LEU A 10 -2.79 -9.82 17.58
CA LEU A 10 -3.87 -10.73 17.21
C LEU A 10 -3.76 -11.17 15.73
N VAL A 11 -3.49 -10.22 14.84
CA VAL A 11 -3.31 -10.50 13.40
C VAL A 11 -2.11 -11.42 13.17
N ASN A 12 -0.95 -11.12 13.76
CA ASN A 12 0.25 -11.95 13.58
C ASN A 12 0.05 -13.35 14.17
N ASP A 13 -0.44 -13.46 15.40
CA ASP A 13 -0.72 -14.76 16.04
C ASP A 13 -1.69 -15.60 15.18
N THR A 14 -2.68 -14.97 14.55
CA THR A 14 -3.62 -15.68 13.66
C THR A 14 -2.94 -16.13 12.37
N LEU A 15 -2.20 -15.24 11.69
CA LEU A 15 -1.50 -15.56 10.43
C LEU A 15 -0.49 -16.68 10.63
N ASP A 16 0.25 -16.68 11.73
CA ASP A 16 1.26 -17.69 12.06
C ASP A 16 0.65 -19.07 12.31
N ASN A 17 -0.61 -19.10 12.81
CA ASN A 17 -1.35 -20.33 13.07
C ASN A 17 -2.25 -20.80 11.91
N LEU A 18 -2.25 -20.08 10.77
CA LEU A 18 -2.99 -20.53 9.59
C LEU A 18 -2.37 -21.79 9.02
N ALA A 19 -3.15 -22.87 8.97
CA ALA A 19 -2.70 -24.14 8.43
C ALA A 19 -2.55 -24.08 6.90
N TYR A 20 -1.33 -24.30 6.43
CA TYR A 20 -1.00 -24.46 5.01
C TYR A 20 -0.45 -25.87 4.70
N ASP A 21 -0.71 -26.85 5.60
CA ASP A 21 -0.29 -28.24 5.46
C ASP A 21 -1.16 -29.02 4.45
N ARG A 22 -1.32 -28.43 3.27
CA ARG A 22 -2.10 -28.99 2.16
C ARG A 22 -1.17 -29.49 1.06
N LYS A 23 -1.67 -30.40 0.26
CA LYS A 23 -0.93 -30.91 -0.92
C LYS A 23 -1.48 -30.30 -2.20
N PRO A 24 -0.64 -30.11 -3.23
CA PRO A 24 0.80 -30.38 -3.22
C PRO A 24 1.56 -29.32 -2.40
N SER A 25 2.60 -29.75 -1.65
CA SER A 25 3.38 -28.84 -0.79
C SER A 25 4.06 -27.75 -1.60
N SER A 26 4.52 -28.04 -2.80
CA SER A 26 5.12 -27.07 -3.73
C SER A 26 4.23 -25.85 -4.05
N LEU A 27 2.90 -25.97 -3.89
CA LEU A 27 1.96 -24.85 -4.04
C LEU A 27 1.82 -24.03 -2.74
N TYR A 28 1.81 -24.71 -1.58
CA TYR A 28 1.49 -24.06 -0.30
C TYR A 28 2.72 -23.58 0.48
N GLU A 29 3.90 -24.17 0.27
CA GLU A 29 5.15 -23.69 0.88
C GLU A 29 5.50 -22.25 0.50
N PRO A 30 5.40 -21.81 -0.78
CA PRO A 30 5.62 -20.42 -1.14
C PRO A 30 4.61 -19.48 -0.50
N ILE A 31 3.33 -19.89 -0.35
CA ILE A 31 2.29 -19.10 0.33
C ILE A 31 2.67 -18.89 1.80
N ARG A 32 3.02 -19.94 2.51
CA ARG A 32 3.48 -19.87 3.90
C ARG A 32 4.72 -18.98 4.02
N TYR A 33 5.68 -19.16 3.11
CA TYR A 33 6.89 -18.37 3.06
C TYR A 33 6.58 -16.86 2.96
N VAL A 34 5.81 -16.44 1.96
CA VAL A 34 5.47 -15.02 1.76
C VAL A 34 4.78 -14.42 2.99
N LEU A 35 3.82 -15.12 3.57
CA LEU A 35 3.10 -14.64 4.76
C LEU A 35 3.99 -14.59 6.00
N SER A 36 5.01 -15.46 6.11
CA SER A 36 5.97 -15.48 7.21
C SER A 36 7.06 -14.39 7.13
N LEU A 37 7.23 -13.72 5.98
CA LEU A 37 8.19 -12.63 5.83
C LEU A 37 7.87 -11.39 6.68
N GLY A 38 6.80 -11.44 7.45
CA GLY A 38 6.38 -10.35 8.32
C GLY A 38 5.76 -9.19 7.55
N GLY A 39 5.85 -7.99 8.12
CA GLY A 39 5.32 -6.76 7.56
C GLY A 39 4.54 -5.95 8.59
N LYS A 40 4.18 -4.73 8.21
CA LYS A 40 3.51 -3.76 9.11
C LYS A 40 2.03 -4.10 9.35
N ARG A 41 1.46 -5.04 8.58
CA ARG A 41 0.05 -5.50 8.69
C ARG A 41 -0.96 -4.35 8.73
N ILE A 42 -0.70 -3.26 7.99
CA ILE A 42 -1.48 -2.02 8.05
C ILE A 42 -2.95 -2.28 7.72
N ARG A 43 -3.23 -3.04 6.66
CA ARG A 43 -4.58 -3.26 6.16
C ARG A 43 -5.47 -4.03 7.13
N PRO A 44 -5.07 -5.19 7.65
CA PRO A 44 -5.86 -5.88 8.65
C PRO A 44 -5.99 -5.07 9.94
N VAL A 45 -4.96 -4.33 10.37
CA VAL A 45 -5.03 -3.46 11.55
C VAL A 45 -6.07 -2.36 11.34
N LEU A 46 -6.07 -1.68 10.18
CA LEU A 46 -7.07 -0.66 9.86
C LEU A 46 -8.49 -1.22 9.81
N MET A 47 -8.71 -2.43 9.25
CA MET A 47 -10.01 -3.08 9.24
C MET A 47 -10.52 -3.31 10.67
N LEU A 48 -9.68 -3.86 11.54
CA LEU A 48 -10.04 -4.16 12.92
C LEU A 48 -10.23 -2.89 13.76
N LEU A 49 -9.44 -1.84 13.53
CA LEU A 49 -9.63 -0.53 14.16
C LEU A 49 -10.95 0.13 13.72
N ALA A 50 -11.30 0.06 12.43
CA ALA A 50 -12.57 0.58 11.95
C ALA A 50 -13.77 -0.19 12.55
N TYR A 51 -13.68 -1.52 12.68
CA TYR A 51 -14.66 -2.31 13.38
C TYR A 51 -14.79 -1.89 14.86
N ASN A 52 -13.65 -1.63 15.52
CA ASN A 52 -13.59 -1.20 16.91
C ASN A 52 -14.26 0.15 17.19
N LEU A 53 -14.53 0.96 16.16
CA LEU A 53 -15.33 2.18 16.32
C LEU A 53 -16.77 1.87 16.75
N PHE A 54 -17.31 0.71 16.36
CA PHE A 54 -18.71 0.34 16.51
C PHE A 54 -18.93 -0.84 17.47
N LYS A 55 -17.96 -1.78 17.57
CA LYS A 55 -18.01 -2.98 18.42
C LYS A 55 -16.68 -3.22 19.12
N ASP A 56 -16.69 -4.01 20.20
CA ASP A 56 -15.51 -4.23 21.05
C ASP A 56 -14.90 -5.65 20.94
N ASP A 57 -15.35 -6.46 19.98
CA ASP A 57 -14.93 -7.85 19.73
C ASP A 57 -14.29 -8.05 18.36
N PRO A 58 -13.13 -7.40 18.06
CA PRO A 58 -12.49 -7.46 16.75
C PRO A 58 -12.07 -8.87 16.33
N GLU A 59 -11.96 -9.81 17.27
CA GLU A 59 -11.70 -11.22 17.03
C GLU A 59 -12.75 -11.86 16.13
N SER A 60 -13.99 -11.37 16.17
CA SER A 60 -15.12 -11.89 15.38
C SER A 60 -14.92 -11.73 13.87
N ILE A 61 -14.07 -10.77 13.43
CA ILE A 61 -13.77 -10.52 12.03
C ILE A 61 -12.28 -10.72 11.68
N ILE A 62 -11.55 -11.46 12.52
CA ILE A 62 -10.11 -11.69 12.30
C ILE A 62 -9.83 -12.43 10.99
N MET A 63 -10.71 -13.39 10.60
CA MET A 63 -10.51 -14.13 9.35
C MET A 63 -10.70 -13.27 8.10
N PRO A 64 -11.72 -12.42 7.98
CA PRO A 64 -11.79 -11.38 6.94
C PRO A 64 -10.55 -10.48 6.89
N ALA A 65 -10.04 -10.03 8.03
CA ALA A 65 -8.84 -9.20 8.10
C ALA A 65 -7.59 -9.95 7.60
N CYS A 66 -7.41 -11.22 8.00
CA CYS A 66 -6.34 -12.09 7.47
C CYS A 66 -6.53 -12.39 5.97
N GLY A 67 -7.78 -12.43 5.48
CA GLY A 67 -8.08 -12.54 4.06
C GLY A 67 -7.54 -11.34 3.27
N LEU A 68 -7.77 -10.14 3.78
CA LEU A 68 -7.27 -8.90 3.14
C LEU A 68 -5.73 -8.84 3.14
N GLU A 69 -5.07 -9.28 4.23
CA GLU A 69 -3.62 -9.36 4.28
C GLU A 69 -3.07 -10.43 3.31
N THR A 70 -3.80 -11.53 3.15
CA THR A 70 -3.46 -12.58 2.16
C THR A 70 -3.53 -12.03 0.75
N TYR A 71 -4.58 -11.28 0.42
CA TYR A 71 -4.72 -10.58 -0.85
C TYR A 71 -3.57 -9.60 -1.09
N HIS A 72 -3.24 -8.78 -0.10
CA HIS A 72 -2.11 -7.85 -0.22
C HIS A 72 -0.79 -8.58 -0.49
N ASN A 73 -0.52 -9.69 0.19
CA ASN A 73 0.70 -10.45 -0.07
C ASN A 73 0.67 -11.17 -1.44
N TYR A 74 -0.51 -11.52 -1.96
CA TYR A 74 -0.70 -11.96 -3.34
C TYR A 74 -0.26 -10.88 -4.33
N THR A 75 -0.74 -9.64 -4.16
CA THR A 75 -0.34 -8.55 -5.06
C THR A 75 1.16 -8.29 -5.01
N LEU A 76 1.79 -8.34 -3.83
CA LEU A 76 3.24 -8.20 -3.70
C LEU A 76 4.03 -9.33 -4.38
N LEU A 77 3.53 -10.56 -4.31
CA LEU A 77 4.19 -11.72 -4.92
C LEU A 77 4.20 -11.61 -6.45
N HIS A 78 3.08 -11.19 -7.05
CA HIS A 78 3.00 -10.98 -8.49
C HIS A 78 3.74 -9.72 -8.93
N ASP A 79 3.70 -8.64 -8.17
CA ASP A 79 4.48 -7.41 -8.37
C ASP A 79 5.99 -7.72 -8.42
N ASP A 80 6.50 -8.48 -7.45
CA ASP A 80 7.89 -8.92 -7.42
C ASP A 80 8.31 -9.70 -8.68
N LEU A 81 7.42 -10.52 -9.24
CA LEU A 81 7.67 -11.26 -10.46
C LEU A 81 7.68 -10.34 -11.68
N MET A 82 6.71 -9.42 -11.79
CA MET A 82 6.61 -8.44 -12.89
C MET A 82 7.82 -7.51 -12.91
N ASP A 83 8.25 -7.01 -11.74
CA ASP A 83 9.39 -6.13 -11.56
C ASP A 83 10.74 -6.89 -11.62
N ASN A 84 10.72 -8.22 -11.71
CA ASN A 84 11.91 -9.08 -11.64
C ASN A 84 12.78 -8.80 -10.40
N ALA A 85 12.14 -8.50 -9.27
CA ALA A 85 12.78 -8.11 -8.02
C ALA A 85 13.51 -9.28 -7.35
N ASP A 86 14.75 -9.11 -6.94
CA ASP A 86 15.53 -10.17 -6.27
C ASP A 86 15.09 -10.38 -4.82
N LEU A 87 14.77 -9.30 -4.11
CA LEU A 87 14.53 -9.31 -2.67
C LEU A 87 13.24 -8.59 -2.28
N ARG A 88 12.49 -9.17 -1.34
CA ARG A 88 11.39 -8.56 -0.62
C ARG A 88 11.64 -8.63 0.89
N ARG A 89 11.66 -7.48 1.57
CA ARG A 89 11.93 -7.42 3.03
C ARG A 89 13.25 -8.10 3.44
N GLY A 90 14.28 -8.00 2.58
CA GLY A 90 15.59 -8.63 2.82
C GLY A 90 15.67 -10.13 2.54
N HIS A 91 14.60 -10.74 2.03
CA HIS A 91 14.54 -12.15 1.67
C HIS A 91 14.33 -12.32 0.16
N GLU A 92 14.78 -13.44 -0.41
CA GLU A 92 14.57 -13.76 -1.81
C GLU A 92 13.07 -13.75 -2.16
N THR A 93 12.73 -13.22 -3.33
CA THR A 93 11.36 -13.29 -3.86
C THR A 93 11.00 -14.73 -4.27
N VAL A 94 9.71 -15.04 -4.39
CA VAL A 94 9.27 -16.41 -4.69
C VAL A 94 9.81 -16.91 -6.02
N HIS A 95 9.81 -16.06 -7.06
CA HIS A 95 10.32 -16.46 -8.38
C HIS A 95 11.85 -16.67 -8.41
N ARG A 96 12.59 -16.08 -7.48
CA ARG A 96 14.03 -16.33 -7.29
C ARG A 96 14.30 -17.59 -6.51
N ARG A 97 13.53 -17.80 -5.42
CA ARG A 97 13.72 -18.95 -4.52
C ARG A 97 13.19 -20.25 -5.10
N TRP A 98 12.13 -20.20 -5.90
CA TRP A 98 11.55 -21.34 -6.63
C TRP A 98 11.67 -21.09 -8.13
N ASP A 99 10.59 -20.63 -8.77
CA ASP A 99 10.53 -20.29 -10.20
C ASP A 99 9.30 -19.40 -10.49
N ALA A 100 9.22 -18.87 -11.72
CA ALA A 100 8.14 -17.99 -12.15
C ALA A 100 6.76 -18.69 -12.14
N ASN A 101 6.67 -19.96 -12.56
CA ASN A 101 5.41 -20.69 -12.58
C ASN A 101 4.89 -20.93 -11.16
N THR A 102 5.78 -21.26 -10.24
CA THR A 102 5.46 -21.39 -8.80
C THR A 102 4.95 -20.07 -8.23
N ALA A 103 5.56 -18.93 -8.58
CA ALA A 103 5.09 -17.62 -8.18
C ALA A 103 3.67 -17.34 -8.70
N ILE A 104 3.39 -17.60 -9.99
CA ILE A 104 2.07 -17.41 -10.58
C ILE A 104 1.03 -18.26 -9.86
N LEU A 105 1.24 -19.59 -9.80
CA LEU A 105 0.25 -20.53 -9.25
C LEU A 105 0.00 -20.31 -7.75
N SER A 106 1.05 -20.01 -6.98
CA SER A 106 0.92 -19.73 -5.56
C SER A 106 0.19 -18.43 -5.33
N GLY A 107 0.46 -17.39 -6.14
CA GLY A 107 -0.25 -16.12 -6.11
C GLY A 107 -1.73 -16.29 -6.44
N ASP A 108 -2.08 -16.96 -7.52
CA ASP A 108 -3.48 -17.27 -7.89
C ASP A 108 -4.22 -18.00 -6.77
N SER A 109 -3.53 -18.97 -6.13
CA SER A 109 -4.09 -19.68 -4.99
C SER A 109 -4.27 -18.76 -3.77
N MET A 110 -3.37 -17.78 -3.54
CA MET A 110 -3.52 -16.78 -2.48
C MET A 110 -4.74 -15.87 -2.73
N LEU A 111 -5.03 -15.50 -3.98
CA LEU A 111 -6.23 -14.75 -4.34
C LEU A 111 -7.49 -15.54 -3.93
N VAL A 112 -7.58 -16.81 -4.29
CA VAL A 112 -8.72 -17.68 -3.92
C VAL A 112 -8.83 -17.83 -2.39
N LEU A 113 -7.70 -18.02 -1.68
CA LEU A 113 -7.66 -18.11 -0.23
C LEU A 113 -8.08 -16.80 0.45
N ALA A 114 -7.78 -15.65 -0.16
CA ALA A 114 -8.24 -14.36 0.34
C ALA A 114 -9.77 -14.27 0.30
N TYR A 115 -10.39 -14.59 -0.85
CA TYR A 115 -11.85 -14.67 -0.96
C TYR A 115 -12.46 -15.64 0.04
N GLN A 116 -11.88 -16.83 0.20
CA GLN A 116 -12.36 -17.84 1.14
C GLN A 116 -12.37 -17.34 2.59
N ARG A 117 -11.38 -16.53 2.98
CA ARG A 117 -11.30 -15.96 4.34
C ARG A 117 -12.21 -14.77 4.52
N ILE A 118 -12.26 -13.87 3.54
CA ILE A 118 -13.17 -12.71 3.56
C ILE A 118 -14.63 -13.18 3.64
N ALA A 119 -14.97 -14.25 2.95
CA ALA A 119 -16.31 -14.85 2.99
C ALA A 119 -16.69 -15.49 4.35
N GLN A 120 -15.77 -15.57 5.32
CA GLN A 120 -16.09 -16.00 6.70
C GLN A 120 -16.67 -14.85 7.56
N CYS A 121 -17.04 -13.74 6.96
CA CYS A 121 -17.78 -12.68 7.63
C CYS A 121 -19.24 -13.05 7.92
N ASP A 122 -19.94 -12.14 8.61
CA ASP A 122 -21.39 -12.30 8.83
C ASP A 122 -22.13 -12.50 7.50
N LYS A 123 -22.92 -13.56 7.43
CA LYS A 123 -23.70 -13.93 6.23
C LYS A 123 -24.64 -12.83 5.75
N ALA A 124 -25.20 -12.05 6.68
CA ALA A 124 -26.07 -10.93 6.35
C ALA A 124 -25.33 -9.79 5.61
N LYS A 125 -24.01 -9.70 5.77
CA LYS A 125 -23.14 -8.70 5.16
C LYS A 125 -22.29 -9.24 4.00
N LEU A 126 -22.33 -10.53 3.74
CA LEU A 126 -21.47 -11.21 2.80
C LEU A 126 -21.53 -10.60 1.40
N ALA A 127 -22.72 -10.34 0.88
CA ALA A 127 -22.89 -9.80 -0.48
C ALA A 127 -22.29 -8.39 -0.59
N GLU A 128 -22.52 -7.53 0.41
CA GLU A 128 -21.97 -6.17 0.47
C GLU A 128 -20.43 -6.18 0.56
N VAL A 129 -19.88 -7.02 1.43
CA VAL A 129 -18.43 -7.16 1.63
C VAL A 129 -17.74 -7.69 0.38
N LEU A 130 -18.29 -8.74 -0.25
CA LEU A 130 -17.70 -9.31 -1.46
C LEU A 130 -17.82 -8.37 -2.66
N ALA A 131 -18.90 -7.62 -2.81
CA ALA A 131 -19.04 -6.63 -3.88
C ALA A 131 -17.95 -5.56 -3.74
N LEU A 132 -17.79 -4.98 -2.53
CA LEU A 132 -16.75 -3.99 -2.26
C LEU A 132 -15.33 -4.54 -2.50
N PHE A 133 -15.05 -5.73 -2.00
CA PHE A 133 -13.71 -6.33 -2.15
C PHE A 133 -13.41 -6.67 -3.62
N THR A 134 -14.39 -7.17 -4.36
CA THR A 134 -14.22 -7.54 -5.78
C THR A 134 -13.93 -6.31 -6.64
N GLU A 135 -14.69 -5.23 -6.44
CA GLU A 135 -14.43 -3.96 -7.12
C GLU A 135 -13.03 -3.43 -6.81
N THR A 136 -12.66 -3.40 -5.53
CA THR A 136 -11.31 -3.01 -5.09
C THR A 136 -10.21 -3.87 -5.73
N ALA A 137 -10.46 -5.19 -5.87
CA ALA A 137 -9.49 -6.10 -6.49
C ALA A 137 -9.29 -5.80 -7.99
N LEU A 138 -10.34 -5.39 -8.70
CA LEU A 138 -10.26 -4.94 -10.09
C LEU A 138 -9.51 -3.60 -10.19
N GLU A 139 -9.88 -2.61 -9.36
CA GLU A 139 -9.20 -1.31 -9.30
C GLU A 139 -7.68 -1.47 -9.08
N ILE A 140 -7.25 -2.39 -8.22
CA ILE A 140 -5.82 -2.65 -7.98
C ILE A 140 -5.14 -3.22 -9.23
N GLY A 141 -5.80 -4.11 -9.98
CA GLY A 141 -5.31 -4.60 -11.25
C GLY A 141 -5.14 -3.49 -12.29
N GLU A 142 -6.13 -2.59 -12.38
CA GLU A 142 -6.07 -1.40 -13.24
C GLU A 142 -4.91 -0.47 -12.82
N GLY A 143 -4.73 -0.23 -11.52
CA GLY A 143 -3.63 0.57 -10.99
C GLY A 143 -2.26 -0.03 -11.28
N GLN A 144 -2.12 -1.37 -11.22
CA GLN A 144 -0.91 -2.06 -11.60
C GLN A 144 -0.63 -1.93 -13.10
N GLN A 145 -1.66 -2.01 -13.95
CA GLN A 145 -1.51 -1.83 -15.40
C GLN A 145 -1.07 -0.41 -15.73
N TYR A 146 -1.65 0.62 -15.09
CA TYR A 146 -1.18 2.00 -15.26
C TYR A 146 0.29 2.18 -14.87
N ASP A 147 0.74 1.61 -13.73
CA ASP A 147 2.14 1.70 -13.30
C ASP A 147 3.09 1.12 -14.36
N MET A 148 2.74 -0.04 -14.95
CA MET A 148 3.49 -0.67 -16.05
C MET A 148 3.48 0.17 -17.33
N ASP A 149 2.32 0.71 -17.73
CA ASP A 149 2.18 1.54 -18.93
C ASP A 149 3.01 2.83 -18.81
N PHE A 150 3.11 3.41 -17.61
CA PHE A 150 3.88 4.62 -17.34
C PHE A 150 5.39 4.44 -17.50
N GLU A 151 5.91 3.21 -17.36
CA GLU A 151 7.32 2.94 -17.63
C GLU A 151 7.75 3.35 -19.05
N HIS A 152 6.84 3.22 -20.02
CA HIS A 152 7.07 3.48 -21.44
C HIS A 152 6.62 4.87 -21.90
N ARG A 153 6.17 5.74 -20.97
CA ARG A 153 5.66 7.07 -21.25
C ARG A 153 6.52 8.15 -20.59
N ASN A 154 6.66 9.30 -21.24
CA ASN A 154 7.34 10.48 -20.67
C ASN A 154 6.37 11.69 -20.55
N ASP A 155 5.10 11.49 -20.84
CA ASP A 155 4.04 12.49 -20.82
C ASP A 155 3.01 12.26 -19.70
N VAL A 156 3.35 11.46 -18.70
CA VAL A 156 2.46 11.16 -17.56
C VAL A 156 2.21 12.44 -16.75
N SER A 157 0.96 12.80 -16.58
CA SER A 157 0.55 13.96 -15.79
C SER A 157 0.52 13.65 -14.28
N GLU A 158 0.47 14.70 -13.46
CA GLU A 158 0.28 14.54 -12.01
C GLU A 158 -1.03 13.86 -11.69
N GLU A 159 -2.11 14.22 -12.40
CA GLU A 159 -3.44 13.64 -12.22
C GLU A 159 -3.46 12.14 -12.54
N GLU A 160 -2.83 11.72 -13.64
CA GLU A 160 -2.69 10.30 -13.98
C GLU A 160 -1.91 9.53 -12.91
N TYR A 161 -0.82 10.12 -12.42
CA TYR A 161 -0.04 9.52 -11.34
C TYR A 161 -0.86 9.37 -10.03
N ILE A 162 -1.59 10.41 -9.62
CA ILE A 162 -2.44 10.36 -8.42
C ILE A 162 -3.52 9.29 -8.58
N GLU A 163 -4.14 9.17 -9.76
CA GLU A 163 -5.12 8.12 -10.03
C GLU A 163 -4.49 6.72 -9.97
N MET A 164 -3.32 6.52 -10.56
CA MET A 164 -2.59 5.26 -10.51
C MET A 164 -2.32 4.83 -9.05
N ILE A 165 -1.79 5.71 -8.19
CA ILE A 165 -1.52 5.37 -6.79
C ILE A 165 -2.82 5.24 -5.96
N ARG A 166 -3.90 5.93 -6.34
CA ARG A 166 -5.22 5.71 -5.77
C ARG A 166 -5.64 4.26 -6.00
N LEU A 167 -5.61 3.81 -7.24
CA LEU A 167 -6.01 2.46 -7.65
C LEU A 167 -5.05 1.40 -7.09
N LYS A 168 -3.75 1.54 -7.29
CA LYS A 168 -2.76 0.52 -6.90
C LYS A 168 -2.63 0.37 -5.37
N THR A 169 -2.74 1.46 -4.61
CA THR A 169 -2.39 1.47 -3.18
C THR A 169 -3.54 1.88 -2.27
N SER A 170 -4.24 3.00 -2.58
CA SER A 170 -5.15 3.64 -1.61
C SER A 170 -6.46 2.88 -1.45
N VAL A 171 -7.03 2.35 -2.54
CA VAL A 171 -8.33 1.67 -2.50
C VAL A 171 -8.36 0.46 -1.57
N LEU A 172 -7.23 -0.24 -1.38
CA LEU A 172 -7.19 -1.39 -0.47
C LEU A 172 -7.19 -0.96 1.01
N LEU A 173 -6.63 0.20 1.34
CA LEU A 173 -6.75 0.77 2.69
C LEU A 173 -8.19 1.26 2.94
N ALA A 174 -8.78 1.91 1.94
CA ALA A 174 -10.17 2.36 1.98
C ALA A 174 -11.14 1.18 2.13
N CYS A 175 -10.94 0.12 1.35
CA CYS A 175 -11.70 -1.12 1.44
C CYS A 175 -11.59 -1.76 2.83
N ALA A 176 -10.39 -1.83 3.40
CA ALA A 176 -10.16 -2.36 4.74
C ALA A 176 -11.02 -1.64 5.79
N LEU A 177 -10.97 -0.31 5.80
CA LEU A 177 -11.73 0.51 6.74
C LEU A 177 -13.23 0.38 6.54
N LYS A 178 -13.70 0.39 5.27
CA LYS A 178 -15.13 0.25 4.98
C LYS A 178 -15.67 -1.13 5.34
N ILE A 179 -14.93 -2.22 5.04
CA ILE A 179 -15.33 -3.57 5.45
C ILE A 179 -15.43 -3.65 6.98
N GLY A 180 -14.43 -3.14 7.70
CA GLY A 180 -14.46 -3.09 9.17
C GLY A 180 -15.68 -2.35 9.71
N ALA A 181 -16.01 -1.20 9.14
CA ALA A 181 -17.18 -0.41 9.49
C ALA A 181 -18.50 -1.16 9.22
N VAL A 182 -18.67 -1.73 8.03
CA VAL A 182 -19.86 -2.48 7.63
C VAL A 182 -20.10 -3.68 8.56
N LEU A 183 -19.05 -4.43 8.88
CA LEU A 183 -19.12 -5.56 9.80
C LEU A 183 -19.35 -5.12 11.25
N GLY A 184 -18.88 -3.94 11.61
CA GLY A 184 -19.15 -3.28 12.89
C GLY A 184 -20.58 -2.78 13.04
N GLY A 185 -21.34 -2.68 11.95
CA GLY A 185 -22.72 -2.19 11.96
C GLY A 185 -22.82 -0.67 11.80
N ALA A 186 -21.83 -0.04 11.18
CA ALA A 186 -21.85 1.37 10.81
C ALA A 186 -23.04 1.73 9.91
N SER A 187 -23.46 2.99 9.95
CA SER A 187 -24.34 3.54 8.93
C SER A 187 -23.61 3.57 7.56
N ALA A 188 -24.37 3.64 6.46
CA ALA A 188 -23.78 3.77 5.13
C ALA A 188 -22.90 5.04 5.03
N GLU A 189 -23.35 6.15 5.63
CA GLU A 189 -22.60 7.41 5.67
C GLU A 189 -21.28 7.28 6.44
N ASP A 190 -21.28 6.64 7.61
CA ASP A 190 -20.06 6.42 8.38
C ASP A 190 -19.10 5.48 7.66
N ALA A 191 -19.60 4.43 7.02
CA ALA A 191 -18.80 3.50 6.23
C ALA A 191 -18.17 4.21 5.02
N ASP A 192 -18.89 5.10 4.34
CA ASP A 192 -18.37 5.91 3.23
C ASP A 192 -17.36 6.96 3.70
N ASN A 193 -17.58 7.59 4.85
CA ASN A 193 -16.59 8.49 5.45
C ASN A 193 -15.29 7.75 5.80
N LEU A 194 -15.36 6.53 6.32
CA LEU A 194 -14.19 5.71 6.61
C LEU A 194 -13.50 5.23 5.32
N TYR A 195 -14.24 4.95 4.25
CA TYR A 195 -13.66 4.68 2.94
C TYR A 195 -12.84 5.88 2.45
N ARG A 196 -13.43 7.09 2.45
CA ARG A 196 -12.75 8.32 2.03
C ARG A 196 -11.55 8.65 2.92
N PHE A 197 -11.68 8.44 4.23
CA PHE A 197 -10.54 8.56 5.15
C PHE A 197 -9.38 7.65 4.73
N GLY A 198 -9.66 6.38 4.42
CA GLY A 198 -8.64 5.42 3.97
C GLY A 198 -8.04 5.75 2.63
N GLU A 199 -8.83 6.23 1.67
CA GLU A 199 -8.37 6.67 0.36
C GLU A 199 -7.36 7.82 0.49
N GLN A 200 -7.69 8.85 1.28
CA GLN A 200 -6.81 10.00 1.49
C GLN A 200 -5.52 9.64 2.24
N ILE A 201 -5.61 8.78 3.26
CA ILE A 201 -4.41 8.26 3.94
C ILE A 201 -3.55 7.44 2.99
N GLY A 202 -4.15 6.63 2.13
CA GLY A 202 -3.43 5.81 1.15
C GLY A 202 -2.63 6.66 0.16
N LEU A 203 -3.22 7.75 -0.34
CA LEU A 203 -2.55 8.71 -1.21
C LEU A 203 -1.37 9.39 -0.48
N ALA A 204 -1.61 9.91 0.73
CA ALA A 204 -0.54 10.52 1.53
C ALA A 204 0.59 9.53 1.82
N PHE A 205 0.24 8.28 2.11
CA PHE A 205 1.17 7.21 2.41
C PHE A 205 2.06 6.85 1.23
N GLN A 206 1.50 6.71 0.01
CA GLN A 206 2.29 6.39 -1.17
C GLN A 206 3.20 7.55 -1.56
N LEU A 207 2.69 8.79 -1.55
CA LEU A 207 3.52 9.97 -1.77
C LEU A 207 4.69 10.07 -0.76
N GLN A 208 4.45 9.66 0.49
CA GLN A 208 5.51 9.62 1.50
C GLN A 208 6.52 8.50 1.23
N ASP A 209 6.09 7.34 0.74
CA ASP A 209 7.01 6.26 0.36
C ASP A 209 7.92 6.71 -0.79
N ASP A 210 7.39 7.39 -1.82
CA ASP A 210 8.17 7.98 -2.92
C ASP A 210 9.13 9.07 -2.40
N TYR A 211 8.64 9.92 -1.50
CA TYR A 211 9.48 10.95 -0.88
C TYR A 211 10.65 10.35 -0.09
N LEU A 212 10.41 9.27 0.66
CA LEU A 212 11.43 8.60 1.46
C LEU A 212 12.42 7.80 0.60
N ASP A 213 12.05 7.38 -0.62
CA ASP A 213 13.00 6.78 -1.56
C ASP A 213 14.08 7.78 -2.01
N VAL A 214 13.77 9.08 -2.01
CA VAL A 214 14.73 10.16 -2.36
C VAL A 214 15.41 10.75 -1.13
N TYR A 215 14.66 11.03 -0.06
CA TYR A 215 15.08 11.83 1.08
C TYR A 215 15.17 11.07 2.41
N GLY A 216 14.87 9.78 2.41
CA GLY A 216 14.92 8.95 3.61
C GLY A 216 16.34 8.73 4.15
N ASP A 217 16.45 8.22 5.37
CA ASP A 217 17.73 7.75 5.93
C ASP A 217 17.91 6.26 5.62
N THR A 218 19.00 5.90 4.91
CA THR A 218 19.33 4.52 4.54
C THR A 218 19.39 3.56 5.72
N LYS A 219 19.84 4.05 6.89
CA LYS A 219 19.94 3.23 8.12
C LYS A 219 18.58 2.84 8.66
N VAL A 220 17.56 3.55 8.23
CA VAL A 220 16.23 3.51 8.76
C VAL A 220 15.24 2.91 7.77
N PHE A 221 15.39 3.24 6.49
CA PHE A 221 14.50 2.77 5.42
C PHE A 221 14.74 1.30 5.04
N GLY A 222 15.92 0.75 5.37
CA GLY A 222 16.26 -0.65 5.10
C GLY A 222 16.41 -1.01 3.62
N LYS A 223 16.31 -0.02 2.72
CA LYS A 223 16.53 -0.13 1.28
C LYS A 223 17.57 0.90 0.83
N ALA A 224 18.22 0.63 -0.30
CA ALA A 224 19.08 1.63 -0.94
C ALA A 224 18.21 2.80 -1.44
N ILE A 225 18.53 4.02 -1.04
CA ILE A 225 17.89 5.26 -1.48
C ILE A 225 18.10 5.45 -2.99
N GLY A 226 17.13 6.12 -3.66
CA GLY A 226 17.21 6.48 -5.07
C GLY A 226 16.88 5.33 -6.03
N GLY A 227 16.11 4.35 -5.58
CA GLY A 227 15.58 3.28 -6.43
C GLY A 227 14.73 3.84 -7.55
N ASP A 228 13.80 4.72 -7.23
CA ASP A 228 12.90 5.37 -8.20
C ASP A 228 13.65 6.26 -9.19
N ILE A 229 14.69 6.95 -8.74
CA ILE A 229 15.55 7.76 -9.61
C ILE A 229 16.29 6.85 -10.60
N THR A 230 16.86 5.75 -10.13
CA THR A 230 17.66 4.86 -10.99
C THR A 230 16.83 4.11 -12.01
N SER A 231 15.59 3.77 -11.69
CA SER A 231 14.63 3.12 -12.60
C SER A 231 13.83 4.12 -13.45
N ASN A 232 14.06 5.42 -13.31
CA ASN A 232 13.26 6.48 -13.96
C ASN A 232 11.76 6.37 -13.71
N LYS A 233 11.36 5.90 -12.52
CA LYS A 233 9.96 5.71 -12.15
C LYS A 233 9.22 7.04 -12.24
N LYS A 234 8.03 7.03 -12.86
CA LYS A 234 7.19 8.22 -13.04
C LYS A 234 6.44 8.52 -11.74
N THR A 235 7.21 8.94 -10.71
CA THR A 235 6.67 9.36 -9.42
C THR A 235 6.24 10.82 -9.44
N TYR A 236 5.50 11.24 -8.41
CA TYR A 236 5.17 12.66 -8.18
C TYR A 236 6.39 13.57 -8.28
N MET A 237 7.53 13.10 -7.77
CA MET A 237 8.77 13.86 -7.75
C MET A 237 9.31 14.12 -9.16
N LEU A 238 9.43 13.08 -9.98
CA LEU A 238 9.95 13.20 -11.34
C LEU A 238 9.01 14.02 -12.24
N ILE A 239 7.71 13.76 -12.17
CA ILE A 239 6.69 14.46 -12.95
C ILE A 239 6.74 15.96 -12.65
N ASN A 240 6.71 16.32 -11.37
CA ASN A 240 6.73 17.74 -10.99
C ASN A 240 8.11 18.39 -11.19
N ALA A 241 9.20 17.64 -11.15
CA ALA A 241 10.50 18.16 -11.56
C ALA A 241 10.45 18.62 -13.04
N PHE A 242 9.92 17.83 -13.94
CA PHE A 242 9.73 18.24 -15.33
C PHE A 242 8.74 19.41 -15.50
N ASN A 243 7.67 19.46 -14.73
CA ASN A 243 6.67 20.52 -14.80
C ASN A 243 7.21 21.88 -14.35
N CYS A 244 8.08 21.91 -13.33
CA CYS A 244 8.57 23.13 -12.69
C CYS A 244 9.98 23.55 -13.16
N ALA A 245 10.71 22.68 -13.87
CA ALA A 245 12.07 22.94 -14.33
C ALA A 245 12.13 24.07 -15.36
N ASN A 246 13.17 24.93 -15.28
CA ASN A 246 13.57 25.79 -16.39
C ASN A 246 14.22 24.95 -17.52
N ASP A 247 14.58 25.60 -18.65
CA ASP A 247 15.08 24.90 -19.84
C ASP A 247 16.41 24.13 -19.56
N GLU A 248 17.32 24.71 -18.77
CA GLU A 248 18.59 24.08 -18.41
C GLU A 248 18.38 22.87 -17.49
N GLN A 249 17.57 23.02 -16.47
CA GLN A 249 17.22 21.95 -15.54
C GLN A 249 16.48 20.81 -16.26
N ARG A 250 15.56 21.16 -17.14
CA ARG A 250 14.82 20.19 -17.97
C ARG A 250 15.75 19.39 -18.88
N ALA A 251 16.70 20.07 -19.52
CA ALA A 251 17.69 19.41 -20.38
C ALA A 251 18.59 18.47 -19.57
N GLU A 252 19.00 18.87 -18.36
CA GLU A 252 19.80 18.01 -17.48
C GLU A 252 19.01 16.81 -16.96
N LEU A 253 17.74 16.99 -16.53
CA LEU A 253 16.84 15.89 -16.13
C LEU A 253 16.65 14.88 -17.27
N MET A 254 16.39 15.38 -18.50
CA MET A 254 16.19 14.53 -19.66
C MET A 254 17.42 13.68 -19.94
N ARG A 255 18.62 14.29 -19.88
CA ARG A 255 19.89 13.56 -20.05
C ARG A 255 20.02 12.39 -19.06
N TRP A 256 19.61 12.56 -17.80
CA TRP A 256 19.67 11.50 -16.81
C TRP A 256 18.60 10.43 -17.01
N VAL A 257 17.40 10.80 -17.47
CA VAL A 257 16.31 9.86 -17.77
C VAL A 257 16.63 9.02 -19.00
N GLU A 258 17.27 9.59 -20.02
CA GLU A 258 17.63 8.90 -21.27
C GLU A 258 18.94 8.10 -21.17
N ALA A 259 19.74 8.32 -20.11
CA ALA A 259 21.01 7.63 -19.95
C ALA A 259 20.80 6.12 -19.75
N THR A 260 21.38 5.32 -20.64
CA THR A 260 21.37 3.84 -20.57
C THR A 260 22.56 3.29 -19.77
N GLU A 261 23.65 4.05 -19.71
CA GLU A 261 24.84 3.74 -18.91
C GLU A 261 25.12 4.91 -17.97
N PHE A 262 25.20 4.64 -16.68
CA PHE A 262 25.45 5.65 -15.65
C PHE A 262 26.03 5.05 -14.37
N ASP A 263 26.79 5.83 -13.63
CA ASP A 263 27.09 5.52 -12.23
C ASP A 263 25.84 5.82 -11.39
N ARG A 264 25.41 4.83 -10.60
CA ARG A 264 24.20 4.94 -9.77
C ARG A 264 24.28 6.09 -8.78
N ALA A 265 25.42 6.24 -8.10
CA ALA A 265 25.58 7.26 -7.07
C ALA A 265 25.61 8.67 -7.70
N GLU A 266 26.24 8.82 -8.86
CA GLU A 266 26.27 10.07 -9.61
C GLU A 266 24.87 10.48 -10.08
N LYS A 267 24.09 9.55 -10.68
CA LYS A 267 22.72 9.83 -11.12
C LYS A 267 21.83 10.25 -9.96
N VAL A 268 21.84 9.50 -8.85
CA VAL A 268 21.03 9.82 -7.68
C VAL A 268 21.42 11.19 -7.11
N ALA A 269 22.70 11.48 -6.97
CA ALA A 269 23.16 12.77 -6.45
C ALA A 269 22.76 13.94 -7.37
N ALA A 270 22.90 13.80 -8.69
CA ALA A 270 22.58 14.84 -9.66
C ALA A 270 21.06 15.12 -9.72
N VAL A 271 20.24 14.08 -9.77
CA VAL A 271 18.78 14.23 -9.84
C VAL A 271 18.24 14.78 -8.51
N THR A 272 18.74 14.31 -7.36
CA THR A 272 18.35 14.84 -6.04
C THR A 272 18.72 16.32 -5.90
N ARG A 273 19.91 16.73 -6.40
CA ARG A 273 20.29 18.15 -6.45
C ARG A 273 19.31 18.96 -7.27
N LEU A 274 18.92 18.48 -8.45
CA LEU A 274 17.94 19.16 -9.31
C LEU A 274 16.57 19.26 -8.60
N TYR A 275 16.10 18.22 -7.94
CA TYR A 275 14.87 18.25 -7.16
C TYR A 275 14.93 19.35 -6.06
N ASN A 276 16.07 19.48 -5.38
CA ASN A 276 16.26 20.51 -4.36
C ASN A 276 16.26 21.93 -4.95
N GLU A 277 16.96 22.13 -6.06
CA GLU A 277 17.02 23.42 -6.75
C GLU A 277 15.66 23.87 -7.30
N ILE A 278 14.84 22.92 -7.77
CA ILE A 278 13.48 23.17 -8.27
C ILE A 278 12.49 23.35 -7.09
N GLY A 279 12.80 22.79 -5.91
CA GLY A 279 11.93 22.85 -4.72
C GLY A 279 10.91 21.71 -4.66
N ILE A 280 11.21 20.55 -5.28
CA ILE A 280 10.34 19.38 -5.32
C ILE A 280 10.10 18.79 -3.93
N ASP A 281 11.11 18.83 -3.05
CA ASP A 281 11.00 18.40 -1.66
C ASP A 281 9.81 19.07 -0.94
N ARG A 282 9.69 20.39 -1.10
CA ARG A 282 8.60 21.17 -0.51
C ARG A 282 7.25 20.89 -1.16
N LEU A 283 7.21 20.75 -2.48
CA LEU A 283 5.96 20.41 -3.20
C LEU A 283 5.43 19.04 -2.76
N ALA A 284 6.29 18.04 -2.65
CA ALA A 284 5.91 16.71 -2.21
C ALA A 284 5.39 16.73 -0.75
N GLN A 285 6.10 17.39 0.17
CA GLN A 285 5.66 17.53 1.55
C GLN A 285 4.30 18.21 1.67
N GLN A 286 4.07 19.30 0.92
CA GLN A 286 2.78 19.99 0.88
C GLN A 286 1.65 19.08 0.37
N LYS A 287 1.92 18.28 -0.66
CA LYS A 287 0.92 17.34 -1.21
C LYS A 287 0.59 16.22 -0.22
N ILE A 288 1.60 15.66 0.46
CA ILE A 288 1.43 14.67 1.53
C ILE A 288 0.56 15.25 2.65
N GLU A 289 0.90 16.46 3.13
CA GLU A 289 0.15 17.12 4.21
C GLU A 289 -1.29 17.44 3.79
N TYR A 290 -1.51 17.85 2.54
CA TYR A 290 -2.84 18.10 1.99
C TYR A 290 -3.73 16.83 2.11
N PHE A 291 -3.29 15.71 1.59
CA PHE A 291 -4.09 14.48 1.66
C PHE A 291 -4.30 13.99 3.09
N PHE A 292 -3.28 14.12 3.94
CA PHE A 292 -3.43 13.77 5.36
C PHE A 292 -4.40 14.69 6.09
N ALA A 293 -4.40 15.98 5.80
CA ALA A 293 -5.38 16.93 6.35
C ALA A 293 -6.81 16.62 5.85
N GLU A 294 -6.97 16.28 4.58
CA GLU A 294 -8.27 15.86 4.02
C GLU A 294 -8.78 14.60 4.71
N SER A 295 -7.90 13.61 4.97
CA SER A 295 -8.31 12.39 5.67
C SER A 295 -8.94 12.70 7.03
N ARG A 296 -8.34 13.59 7.82
CA ARG A 296 -8.88 13.98 9.14
C ARG A 296 -10.29 14.57 9.07
N LYS A 297 -10.61 15.29 7.98
CA LYS A 297 -11.97 15.83 7.79
C LYS A 297 -13.02 14.73 7.63
N TYR A 298 -12.65 13.62 6.95
CA TYR A 298 -13.55 12.48 6.81
C TYR A 298 -13.72 11.70 8.12
N LEU A 299 -12.63 11.47 8.87
CA LEU A 299 -12.73 10.81 10.18
C LEU A 299 -13.57 11.63 11.17
N ALA A 300 -13.47 12.97 11.12
CA ALA A 300 -14.28 13.86 11.97
C ALA A 300 -15.78 13.74 11.71
N LYS A 301 -16.21 13.37 10.50
CA LYS A 301 -17.62 13.19 10.12
C LYS A 301 -18.24 11.88 10.61
N VAL A 302 -17.41 10.90 11.01
CA VAL A 302 -17.92 9.61 11.52
C VAL A 302 -18.67 9.85 12.82
N SER A 303 -19.89 9.32 12.94
CA SER A 303 -20.86 9.67 13.98
C SER A 303 -20.68 8.96 15.32
N VAL A 304 -19.49 8.44 15.62
CA VAL A 304 -19.14 7.85 16.93
C VAL A 304 -18.45 8.87 17.84
N ALA A 305 -18.44 8.60 19.15
CA ALA A 305 -17.76 9.44 20.12
C ALA A 305 -16.26 9.60 19.81
N GLU A 306 -15.68 10.78 20.10
CA GLU A 306 -14.28 11.08 19.77
C GLU A 306 -13.30 10.11 20.42
N GLU A 307 -13.61 9.63 21.63
CA GLU A 307 -12.80 8.65 22.36
C GLU A 307 -12.66 7.33 21.58
N ARG A 308 -13.68 6.96 20.81
CA ARG A 308 -13.64 5.76 19.96
C ARG A 308 -12.77 5.95 18.72
N LYS A 309 -12.67 7.18 18.21
CA LYS A 309 -11.82 7.52 17.04
C LYS A 309 -10.34 7.63 17.41
N ALA A 310 -10.03 7.87 18.69
CA ALA A 310 -8.69 8.25 19.14
C ALA A 310 -7.60 7.25 18.72
N GLU A 311 -7.83 5.94 18.85
CA GLU A 311 -6.83 4.95 18.47
C GLU A 311 -6.60 4.86 16.94
N LEU A 312 -7.68 4.92 16.16
CA LEU A 312 -7.57 4.96 14.69
C LEU A 312 -6.83 6.23 14.21
N ALA A 313 -7.17 7.39 14.79
CA ALA A 313 -6.48 8.65 14.49
C ALA A 313 -4.98 8.57 14.85
N ALA A 314 -4.66 8.08 16.05
CA ALA A 314 -3.28 7.91 16.50
C ALA A 314 -2.50 6.92 15.61
N TYR A 315 -3.14 5.84 15.17
CA TYR A 315 -2.53 4.88 14.26
C TYR A 315 -2.21 5.51 12.90
N ALA A 316 -3.16 6.26 12.33
CA ALA A 316 -2.96 7.01 11.09
C ALA A 316 -1.81 8.03 11.21
N GLU A 317 -1.74 8.76 12.33
CA GLU A 317 -0.62 9.68 12.57
C GLU A 317 0.73 8.96 12.64
N ARG A 318 0.78 7.77 13.29
CA ARG A 318 2.01 6.95 13.31
C ARG A 318 2.41 6.47 11.93
N MET A 319 1.43 6.11 11.08
CA MET A 319 1.68 5.77 9.68
C MET A 319 2.34 6.91 8.92
N MET A 320 1.94 8.15 9.17
CA MET A 320 2.45 9.35 8.48
C MET A 320 3.73 9.91 9.09
N LYS A 321 3.96 9.72 10.40
CA LYS A 321 5.19 10.19 11.09
C LYS A 321 6.39 9.27 10.89
N ARG A 322 6.32 8.35 9.92
CA ARG A 322 7.45 7.45 9.63
C ARG A 322 8.68 8.28 9.27
N LYS A 323 9.64 8.27 10.14
CA LYS A 323 11.04 8.50 9.76
C LYS A 323 11.70 7.17 9.36
N TYR A 324 10.90 6.09 9.30
CA TYR A 324 11.38 4.71 9.25
C TYR A 324 10.51 3.83 8.35
#